data_7d77dfa1f9923e8782fdfe894c858ad5
#
_entry.id   7d77dfa1f9923e8782fdfe894c858ad5
#
_cell.length_a   1.000
_cell.length_b   1.000
_cell.length_c   1.000
_cell.angle_alpha   90.00
_cell.angle_beta   90.00
_cell.angle_gamma   90.00
#
_symmetry.space_group_name_H-M   'P 1'
#
loop_
_entity.id
_entity.type
_entity.pdbx_description
1 polymer ?
#
loop_
_entity_poly.entity_id
_entity_poly.type
_entity_poly.pdbx_seq_one_letter_code
_entity_poly.pdbx_strand_id
1 'polypeptide(L)'
;MVSAGLLSEPTTRCITTHFDLRRFTISADISSYSDAWQTQDDQQAAARQRSSELGAAAPSRTAAAIVSALVAATGARAVVEVGTGTGVSGLAIFGGMADDGVLTTIDADGNHQSAAKAAFSAANIDPGRARLITGVPSEVLPRLTDAAYDAVVINDLAADPGAYLDQALRLLRVGGVVVLANVLGNDGAVADPIQRDPRTTALRELGESVKANDNLTAALLPLDDGLLVAVKRA
;
A
#
# COMPACT_ATOMS: atom_id res chain seq x y z
N MET A 1 27.54 29.21 -62.38
CA MET A 1 26.31 28.45 -62.08
C MET A 1 26.56 27.60 -60.81
N VAL A 2 26.12 28.06 -59.67
CA VAL A 2 26.21 27.31 -58.40
C VAL A 2 24.84 27.30 -57.79
N SER A 3 24.25 26.10 -57.68
CA SER A 3 22.93 25.83 -57.14
C SER A 3 22.96 25.92 -55.64
N ALA A 4 22.08 26.75 -55.07
CA ALA A 4 21.90 26.87 -53.63
C ALA A 4 20.99 25.74 -53.12
N GLY A 5 21.51 24.92 -52.20
CA GLY A 5 20.74 23.92 -51.50
C GLY A 5 19.92 24.55 -50.37
N LEU A 6 18.61 24.30 -50.42
CA LEU A 6 17.67 24.65 -49.35
C LEU A 6 17.87 23.73 -48.15
N LEU A 7 18.23 24.29 -47.01
CA LEU A 7 18.21 23.64 -45.73
C LEU A 7 16.75 23.62 -45.21
N SER A 8 16.18 22.44 -45.03
CA SER A 8 14.89 22.23 -44.42
C SER A 8 15.01 22.34 -42.88
N GLU A 9 14.28 23.26 -42.28
CA GLU A 9 14.14 23.42 -40.83
C GLU A 9 13.38 22.24 -40.23
N PRO A 10 13.76 21.78 -39.02
CA PRO A 10 13.02 20.75 -38.31
C PRO A 10 11.75 21.33 -37.72
N THR A 11 10.61 20.84 -38.17
CA THR A 11 9.28 21.18 -37.62
C THR A 11 9.16 20.65 -36.19
N THR A 12 9.31 21.50 -35.22
CA THR A 12 9.00 21.21 -33.81
C THR A 12 7.50 20.93 -33.68
N ARG A 13 7.10 19.67 -33.63
CA ARG A 13 5.73 19.29 -33.24
C ARG A 13 5.51 19.61 -31.77
N CYS A 14 4.80 20.68 -31.51
CA CYS A 14 4.22 20.99 -30.23
C CYS A 14 3.18 19.89 -29.90
N ILE A 15 3.51 18.96 -28.98
CA ILE A 15 2.54 17.99 -28.50
C ILE A 15 1.68 18.73 -27.47
N THR A 16 0.58 19.32 -27.96
CA THR A 16 -0.48 19.81 -27.08
C THR A 16 -1.21 18.61 -26.53
N THR A 17 -0.85 18.18 -25.31
CA THR A 17 -1.64 17.20 -24.57
C THR A 17 -2.97 17.83 -24.21
N HIS A 18 -3.99 17.60 -25.03
CA HIS A 18 -5.37 17.84 -24.62
C HIS A 18 -5.68 16.92 -23.46
N PHE A 19 -5.81 17.50 -22.29
CA PHE A 19 -6.29 16.83 -21.08
C PHE A 19 -7.77 16.50 -21.30
N ASP A 20 -8.07 15.23 -21.66
CA ASP A 20 -9.43 14.79 -21.96
C ASP A 20 -10.18 14.52 -20.66
N LEU A 21 -11.04 15.47 -20.25
CA LEU A 21 -11.92 15.36 -19.09
C LEU A 21 -12.78 14.08 -19.09
N ARG A 22 -13.04 13.47 -20.25
CA ARG A 22 -13.77 12.20 -20.36
C ARG A 22 -12.97 11.02 -19.76
N ARG A 23 -11.63 11.08 -19.77
CA ARG A 23 -10.79 10.06 -19.13
C ARG A 23 -10.93 10.04 -17.61
N PHE A 24 -11.20 11.20 -16.99
CA PHE A 24 -11.41 11.28 -15.54
C PHE A 24 -12.72 10.60 -15.12
N THR A 25 -13.80 10.79 -15.87
CA THR A 25 -15.10 10.16 -15.61
C THR A 25 -15.02 8.64 -15.78
N ILE A 26 -14.39 8.17 -16.84
CA ILE A 26 -14.20 6.73 -17.12
C ILE A 26 -13.33 6.07 -16.02
N SER A 27 -12.30 6.75 -15.54
CA SER A 27 -11.44 6.23 -14.47
C SER A 27 -12.19 6.08 -13.13
N ALA A 28 -13.02 7.06 -12.77
CA ALA A 28 -13.86 6.97 -11.58
C ALA A 28 -14.90 5.85 -11.69
N ASP A 29 -15.51 5.67 -12.86
CA ASP A 29 -16.47 4.60 -13.14
C ASP A 29 -15.80 3.21 -13.06
N ILE A 30 -14.60 3.04 -13.59
CA ILE A 30 -13.83 1.79 -13.53
C ILE A 30 -13.45 1.46 -12.09
N SER A 31 -12.95 2.44 -11.33
CA SER A 31 -12.59 2.25 -9.93
C SER A 31 -13.80 1.86 -9.09
N SER A 32 -14.92 2.56 -9.25
CA SER A 32 -16.17 2.24 -8.57
C SER A 32 -16.71 0.86 -8.95
N TYR A 33 -16.62 0.48 -10.23
CA TYR A 33 -17.01 -0.85 -10.68
C TYR A 33 -16.12 -1.92 -10.04
N SER A 34 -14.80 -1.74 -10.06
CA SER A 34 -13.84 -2.67 -9.48
C SER A 34 -14.08 -2.85 -7.98
N ASP A 35 -14.34 -1.76 -7.27
CA ASP A 35 -14.63 -1.81 -5.83
C ASP A 35 -15.97 -2.48 -5.52
N ALA A 36 -16.99 -2.25 -6.34
CA ALA A 36 -18.29 -2.92 -6.24
C ALA A 36 -18.23 -4.40 -6.62
N TRP A 37 -17.31 -4.80 -7.49
CA TRP A 37 -17.09 -6.20 -7.88
C TRP A 37 -16.53 -7.04 -6.74
N GLN A 38 -15.77 -6.41 -5.81
CA GLN A 38 -15.20 -7.11 -4.66
C GLN A 38 -16.30 -7.48 -3.66
N THR A 39 -16.40 -8.76 -3.35
CA THR A 39 -17.27 -9.24 -2.27
C THR A 39 -16.66 -8.92 -0.91
N GLN A 40 -17.49 -8.54 0.03
CA GLN A 40 -17.13 -8.42 1.44
C GLN A 40 -18.03 -9.33 2.26
N ASP A 41 -17.46 -10.02 3.23
CA ASP A 41 -18.24 -10.66 4.27
C ASP A 41 -18.75 -9.65 5.31
N ASP A 42 -19.65 -10.10 6.18
CA ASP A 42 -20.25 -9.24 7.19
C ASP A 42 -19.23 -8.67 8.19
N GLN A 43 -18.13 -9.39 8.46
CA GLN A 43 -17.11 -8.96 9.39
C GLN A 43 -16.22 -7.87 8.80
N GLN A 44 -15.86 -8.00 7.53
CA GLN A 44 -15.14 -6.96 6.79
C GLN A 44 -16.00 -5.70 6.66
N ALA A 45 -17.31 -5.85 6.39
CA ALA A 45 -18.24 -4.72 6.30
C ALA A 45 -18.38 -4.01 7.66
N ALA A 46 -18.53 -4.75 8.75
CA ALA A 46 -18.61 -4.20 10.11
C ALA A 46 -17.29 -3.50 10.51
N ALA A 47 -16.12 -4.07 10.21
CA ALA A 47 -14.84 -3.43 10.47
C ALA A 47 -14.70 -2.10 9.71
N ARG A 48 -15.15 -2.03 8.45
CA ARG A 48 -15.15 -0.81 7.65
C ARG A 48 -16.12 0.25 8.19
N GLN A 49 -17.30 -0.15 8.62
CA GLN A 49 -18.23 0.77 9.29
C GLN A 49 -17.58 1.34 10.55
N ARG A 50 -16.94 0.50 11.36
CA ARG A 50 -16.25 0.94 12.58
C ARG A 50 -15.10 1.89 12.28
N SER A 51 -14.41 1.71 11.15
CA SER A 51 -13.38 2.63 10.67
C SER A 51 -13.93 4.04 10.47
N SER A 52 -15.07 4.15 9.79
CA SER A 52 -15.75 5.43 9.59
C SER A 52 -16.19 6.08 10.90
N GLU A 53 -16.67 5.29 11.87
CA GLU A 53 -17.09 5.79 13.19
C GLU A 53 -15.92 6.33 14.03
N LEU A 54 -14.73 5.72 13.90
CA LEU A 54 -13.52 6.13 14.62
C LEU A 54 -12.66 7.14 13.86
N GLY A 55 -13.02 7.49 12.62
CA GLY A 55 -12.20 8.34 11.76
C GLY A 55 -10.87 7.69 11.36
N ALA A 56 -10.78 6.37 11.41
CA ALA A 56 -9.61 5.62 10.98
C ALA A 56 -9.63 5.44 9.47
N ALA A 57 -8.46 5.51 8.81
CA ALA A 57 -8.35 5.18 7.41
C ALA A 57 -8.55 3.66 7.19
N ALA A 58 -9.21 3.30 6.10
CA ALA A 58 -9.33 1.90 5.67
C ALA A 58 -9.09 1.81 4.16
N PRO A 59 -8.38 0.79 3.68
CA PRO A 59 -8.19 0.59 2.24
C PRO A 59 -9.52 0.37 1.53
N SER A 60 -9.64 0.75 0.25
CA SER A 60 -10.78 0.36 -0.60
C SER A 60 -10.93 -1.17 -0.64
N ARG A 61 -12.07 -1.66 -1.12
CA ARG A 61 -12.27 -3.12 -1.27
C ARG A 61 -11.26 -3.71 -2.25
N THR A 62 -10.99 -2.99 -3.33
CA THR A 62 -10.02 -3.40 -4.35
C THR A 62 -8.60 -3.45 -3.79
N ALA A 63 -8.17 -2.44 -3.04
CA ALA A 63 -6.85 -2.44 -2.41
C ALA A 63 -6.70 -3.58 -1.39
N ALA A 64 -7.71 -3.80 -0.54
CA ALA A 64 -7.74 -4.92 0.40
C ALA A 64 -7.68 -6.28 -0.31
N ALA A 65 -8.42 -6.45 -1.42
CA ALA A 65 -8.40 -7.68 -2.21
C ALA A 65 -7.03 -7.95 -2.88
N ILE A 66 -6.35 -6.90 -3.34
CA ILE A 66 -4.97 -7.03 -3.87
C ILE A 66 -4.02 -7.47 -2.77
N VAL A 67 -4.10 -6.88 -1.57
CA VAL A 67 -3.28 -7.33 -0.43
C VAL A 67 -3.52 -8.81 -0.15
N SER A 68 -4.79 -9.24 -0.06
CA SER A 68 -5.17 -10.64 0.14
C SER A 68 -4.57 -11.56 -0.95
N ALA A 69 -4.71 -11.17 -2.23
CA ALA A 69 -4.20 -11.96 -3.36
C ALA A 69 -2.66 -12.07 -3.35
N LEU A 70 -1.93 -11.01 -2.99
CA LEU A 70 -0.46 -11.01 -2.87
C LEU A 70 0.00 -11.90 -1.72
N VAL A 71 -0.67 -11.82 -0.56
CA VAL A 71 -0.41 -12.68 0.59
C VAL A 71 -0.65 -14.15 0.24
N ALA A 72 -1.74 -14.45 -0.48
CA ALA A 72 -2.01 -15.80 -0.96
C ALA A 72 -0.97 -16.29 -1.98
N ALA A 73 -0.57 -15.44 -2.94
CA ALA A 73 0.44 -15.77 -3.94
C ALA A 73 1.82 -16.11 -3.36
N THR A 74 2.17 -15.50 -2.21
CA THR A 74 3.42 -15.82 -1.49
C THR A 74 3.31 -17.05 -0.59
N GLY A 75 2.10 -17.60 -0.41
CA GLY A 75 1.84 -18.67 0.56
C GLY A 75 2.15 -18.22 1.99
N ALA A 76 1.88 -16.96 2.31
CA ALA A 76 2.38 -16.30 3.50
C ALA A 76 1.92 -16.98 4.81
N ARG A 77 2.86 -17.17 5.72
CA ARG A 77 2.67 -17.69 7.09
C ARG A 77 3.07 -16.66 8.15
N ALA A 78 3.92 -15.72 7.82
CA ALA A 78 4.37 -14.66 8.72
C ALA A 78 4.21 -13.30 8.03
N VAL A 79 3.29 -12.49 8.52
CA VAL A 79 3.01 -11.15 7.98
C VAL A 79 3.17 -10.09 9.06
N VAL A 80 3.77 -8.95 8.70
CA VAL A 80 3.78 -7.74 9.53
C VAL A 80 2.87 -6.70 8.89
N GLU A 81 2.07 -6.04 9.71
CA GLU A 81 1.25 -4.91 9.31
C GLU A 81 1.56 -3.71 10.21
N VAL A 82 1.66 -2.53 9.59
CA VAL A 82 1.75 -1.23 10.27
C VAL A 82 0.52 -0.40 9.92
N GLY A 83 -0.15 0.12 10.95
CA GLY A 83 -1.44 0.77 10.80
C GLY A 83 -2.57 -0.27 10.80
N THR A 84 -2.86 -0.83 11.98
CA THR A 84 -3.91 -1.83 12.20
C THR A 84 -5.31 -1.28 11.88
N GLY A 85 -5.55 0.00 12.23
CA GLY A 85 -6.87 0.61 12.15
C GLY A 85 -7.91 -0.26 12.87
N THR A 86 -9.06 -0.43 12.26
CA THR A 86 -10.14 -1.28 12.81
C THR A 86 -10.07 -2.73 12.33
N GLY A 87 -8.96 -3.13 11.69
CA GLY A 87 -8.72 -4.49 11.25
C GLY A 87 -9.19 -4.83 9.83
N VAL A 88 -9.57 -3.84 9.01
CA VAL A 88 -10.05 -4.07 7.63
C VAL A 88 -8.97 -4.75 6.78
N SER A 89 -7.75 -4.21 6.77
CA SER A 89 -6.60 -4.80 6.06
C SER A 89 -6.16 -6.10 6.71
N GLY A 90 -6.17 -6.19 8.03
CA GLY A 90 -5.85 -7.42 8.76
C GLY A 90 -6.77 -8.59 8.39
N LEU A 91 -8.08 -8.37 8.27
CA LEU A 91 -9.04 -9.38 7.78
C LEU A 91 -8.73 -9.81 6.35
N ALA A 92 -8.37 -8.87 5.46
CA ALA A 92 -7.96 -9.19 4.10
C ALA A 92 -6.66 -10.01 4.08
N ILE A 93 -5.68 -9.67 4.92
CA ILE A 93 -4.45 -10.43 5.10
C ILE A 93 -4.77 -11.86 5.55
N PHE A 94 -5.62 -12.05 6.57
CA PHE A 94 -6.04 -13.39 7.02
C PHE A 94 -6.74 -14.18 5.93
N GLY A 95 -7.53 -13.52 5.07
CA GLY A 95 -8.17 -14.15 3.92
C GLY A 95 -7.21 -14.71 2.87
N GLY A 96 -5.98 -14.19 2.80
CA GLY A 96 -4.93 -14.68 1.90
C GLY A 96 -3.86 -15.55 2.56
N MET A 97 -3.76 -15.53 3.89
CA MET A 97 -2.74 -16.29 4.62
C MET A 97 -3.03 -17.79 4.67
N ALA A 98 -1.98 -18.58 4.86
CA ALA A 98 -2.11 -19.98 5.26
C ALA A 98 -2.84 -20.09 6.62
N ASP A 99 -3.57 -21.21 6.82
CA ASP A 99 -4.42 -21.42 8.01
C ASP A 99 -3.66 -21.39 9.33
N ASP A 100 -2.38 -21.69 9.32
CA ASP A 100 -1.47 -21.63 10.48
C ASP A 100 -0.60 -20.35 10.51
N GLY A 101 -0.87 -19.41 9.61
CA GLY A 101 -0.13 -18.15 9.51
C GLY A 101 -0.43 -17.18 10.66
N VAL A 102 0.56 -16.39 11.02
CA VAL A 102 0.50 -15.39 12.12
C VAL A 102 0.68 -13.97 11.54
N LEU A 103 -0.27 -13.11 11.84
CA LEU A 103 -0.21 -11.67 11.59
C LEU A 103 0.32 -10.96 12.84
N THR A 104 1.41 -10.20 12.71
CA THR A 104 1.85 -9.22 13.69
C THR A 104 1.43 -7.84 13.20
N THR A 105 0.48 -7.20 13.89
CA THR A 105 -0.06 -5.90 13.49
C THR A 105 0.20 -4.84 14.55
N ILE A 106 0.66 -3.66 14.13
CA ILE A 106 1.19 -2.59 14.98
C ILE A 106 0.41 -1.31 14.73
N ASP A 107 -0.09 -0.70 15.79
CA ASP A 107 -0.76 0.60 15.76
C ASP A 107 -0.48 1.35 17.07
N ALA A 108 -0.29 2.65 16.98
CA ALA A 108 -0.07 3.49 18.16
C ALA A 108 -1.38 3.78 18.93
N ASP A 109 -2.54 3.69 18.26
CA ASP A 109 -3.84 3.94 18.87
C ASP A 109 -4.43 2.65 19.48
N GLY A 110 -4.60 2.64 20.81
CA GLY A 110 -5.22 1.55 21.54
C GLY A 110 -6.69 1.31 21.19
N ASN A 111 -7.43 2.33 20.72
CA ASN A 111 -8.82 2.16 20.28
C ASN A 111 -8.87 1.40 18.95
N HIS A 112 -7.94 1.68 18.03
CA HIS A 112 -7.78 0.93 16.80
C HIS A 112 -7.48 -0.54 17.11
N GLN A 113 -6.50 -0.82 17.95
CA GLN A 113 -6.15 -2.18 18.35
C GLN A 113 -7.32 -2.93 19.02
N SER A 114 -8.10 -2.23 19.84
CA SER A 114 -9.28 -2.82 20.48
C SER A 114 -10.38 -3.16 19.45
N ALA A 115 -10.60 -2.28 18.48
CA ALA A 115 -11.57 -2.49 17.40
C ALA A 115 -11.12 -3.65 16.49
N ALA A 116 -9.85 -3.70 16.09
CA ALA A 116 -9.30 -4.79 15.29
C ALA A 116 -9.39 -6.14 16.01
N LYS A 117 -9.07 -6.19 17.29
CA LYS A 117 -9.23 -7.40 18.11
C LYS A 117 -10.66 -7.91 18.10
N ALA A 118 -11.64 -7.00 18.24
CA ALA A 118 -13.06 -7.36 18.17
C ALA A 118 -13.44 -7.89 16.78
N ALA A 119 -12.95 -7.25 15.70
CA ALA A 119 -13.19 -7.69 14.33
C ALA A 119 -12.62 -9.08 14.05
N PHE A 120 -11.37 -9.34 14.46
CA PHE A 120 -10.73 -10.66 14.30
C PHE A 120 -11.44 -11.74 15.10
N SER A 121 -11.88 -11.45 16.34
CA SER A 121 -12.68 -12.37 17.15
C SER A 121 -14.03 -12.69 16.49
N ALA A 122 -14.72 -11.69 15.93
CA ALA A 122 -16.00 -11.86 15.24
C ALA A 122 -15.85 -12.70 13.95
N ALA A 123 -14.68 -12.61 13.29
CA ALA A 123 -14.32 -13.42 12.13
C ALA A 123 -13.79 -14.83 12.52
N ASN A 124 -13.86 -15.22 13.79
CA ASN A 124 -13.35 -16.49 14.31
C ASN A 124 -11.86 -16.71 14.04
N ILE A 125 -11.05 -15.66 13.95
CA ILE A 125 -9.60 -15.78 13.89
C ILE A 125 -9.08 -16.23 15.26
N ASP A 126 -8.29 -17.31 15.26
CA ASP A 126 -7.65 -17.81 16.48
C ASP A 126 -6.77 -16.71 17.09
N PRO A 127 -6.91 -16.40 18.38
CA PRO A 127 -6.09 -15.39 19.06
C PRO A 127 -4.57 -15.61 18.94
N GLY A 128 -4.13 -16.86 18.80
CA GLY A 128 -2.73 -17.21 18.58
C GLY A 128 -2.20 -16.79 17.22
N ARG A 129 -3.08 -16.54 16.25
CA ARG A 129 -2.73 -16.09 14.90
C ARG A 129 -2.65 -14.56 14.78
N ALA A 130 -3.18 -13.80 15.73
CA ALA A 130 -3.23 -12.34 15.71
C ALA A 130 -2.39 -11.75 16.84
N ARG A 131 -1.19 -11.29 16.54
CA ARG A 131 -0.33 -10.58 17.50
C ARG A 131 -0.55 -9.07 17.34
N LEU A 132 -1.41 -8.51 18.18
CA LEU A 132 -1.68 -7.08 18.21
C LEU A 132 -0.70 -6.37 19.14
N ILE A 133 0.03 -5.38 18.63
CA ILE A 133 1.03 -4.61 19.37
C ILE A 133 0.62 -3.14 19.37
N THR A 134 0.22 -2.62 20.54
CA THR A 134 0.02 -1.18 20.70
C THR A 134 1.37 -0.51 20.95
N GLY A 135 1.79 0.34 20.03
CA GLY A 135 3.08 1.03 20.13
C GLY A 135 3.45 1.80 18.86
N VAL A 136 4.46 2.64 18.98
CA VAL A 136 4.99 3.42 17.85
C VAL A 136 5.74 2.48 16.90
N PRO A 137 5.36 2.38 15.62
CA PRO A 137 5.97 1.42 14.70
C PRO A 137 7.49 1.54 14.57
N SER A 138 8.02 2.76 14.56
CA SER A 138 9.47 2.99 14.51
C SER A 138 10.25 2.43 15.70
N GLU A 139 9.59 2.18 16.83
CA GLU A 139 10.18 1.55 18.02
C GLU A 139 9.98 0.04 18.05
N VAL A 140 8.91 -0.45 17.42
CA VAL A 140 8.54 -1.88 17.40
C VAL A 140 9.26 -2.62 16.27
N LEU A 141 9.24 -2.08 15.04
CA LEU A 141 9.83 -2.74 13.87
C LEU A 141 11.28 -3.18 14.09
N PRO A 142 12.20 -2.37 14.69
CA PRO A 142 13.58 -2.79 14.90
C PRO A 142 13.76 -4.02 15.81
N ARG A 143 12.74 -4.38 16.58
CA ARG A 143 12.77 -5.55 17.50
C ARG A 143 12.30 -6.83 16.83
N LEU A 144 11.76 -6.74 15.61
CA LEU A 144 11.31 -7.89 14.85
C LEU A 144 12.47 -8.56 14.12
N THR A 145 12.33 -9.86 13.86
CA THR A 145 13.39 -10.72 13.31
C THR A 145 13.63 -10.45 11.83
N ASP A 146 14.89 -10.32 11.43
CA ASP A 146 15.32 -10.13 10.04
C ASP A 146 14.95 -11.33 9.17
N ALA A 147 14.58 -11.07 7.92
CA ALA A 147 14.32 -12.07 6.88
C ALA A 147 13.33 -13.19 7.30
N ALA A 148 12.44 -12.91 8.25
CA ALA A 148 11.51 -13.88 8.82
C ALA A 148 10.08 -13.78 8.30
N TYR A 149 9.78 -12.77 7.48
CA TYR A 149 8.41 -12.47 7.07
C TYR A 149 8.22 -12.64 5.56
N ASP A 150 7.05 -13.17 5.21
CA ASP A 150 6.63 -13.39 3.83
C ASP A 150 6.04 -12.13 3.20
N ALA A 151 5.38 -11.30 4.02
CA ALA A 151 4.82 -10.04 3.58
C ALA A 151 4.94 -8.97 4.68
N VAL A 152 5.10 -7.72 4.26
CA VAL A 152 5.01 -6.53 5.10
C VAL A 152 4.04 -5.56 4.45
N VAL A 153 2.99 -5.17 5.17
CA VAL A 153 1.95 -4.23 4.72
C VAL A 153 2.03 -2.98 5.57
N ILE A 154 2.21 -1.82 4.95
CA ILE A 154 2.30 -0.54 5.63
C ILE A 154 1.16 0.35 5.15
N ASN A 155 0.13 0.48 5.97
CA ASN A 155 -1.04 1.30 5.72
C ASN A 155 -0.82 2.76 6.13
N ASP A 156 0.08 3.00 7.08
CA ASP A 156 0.45 4.33 7.55
C ASP A 156 1.95 4.55 7.38
N LEU A 157 2.28 5.35 6.36
CA LEU A 157 3.63 5.86 6.11
C LEU A 157 3.81 7.16 6.89
N ALA A 158 4.08 7.07 8.19
CA ALA A 158 4.25 8.21 9.08
C ALA A 158 5.33 9.22 8.61
N ALA A 159 6.06 9.88 9.50
CA ALA A 159 6.93 11.00 9.15
C ALA A 159 8.16 10.63 8.28
N ASP A 160 8.59 9.37 8.28
CA ASP A 160 9.77 8.90 7.51
C ASP A 160 9.43 7.66 6.68
N PRO A 161 8.88 7.84 5.46
CA PRO A 161 8.55 6.73 4.57
C PRO A 161 9.76 5.87 4.18
N GLY A 162 10.94 6.47 4.04
CA GLY A 162 12.18 5.77 3.71
C GLY A 162 12.59 4.78 4.79
N ALA A 163 12.59 5.21 6.05
CA ALA A 163 12.90 4.33 7.18
C ALA A 163 11.92 3.16 7.30
N TYR A 164 10.64 3.35 6.97
CA TYR A 164 9.66 2.26 6.95
C TYR A 164 9.95 1.25 5.83
N LEU A 165 10.34 1.71 4.64
CA LEU A 165 10.77 0.83 3.56
C LEU A 165 12.02 0.02 3.97
N ASP A 166 13.03 0.65 4.55
CA ASP A 166 14.24 -0.02 5.00
C ASP A 166 13.94 -1.13 6.02
N GLN A 167 13.06 -0.84 6.99
CA GLN A 167 12.61 -1.84 7.94
C GLN A 167 11.83 -2.97 7.26
N ALA A 168 10.91 -2.66 6.35
CA ALA A 168 10.18 -3.68 5.61
C ALA A 168 11.11 -4.60 4.82
N LEU A 169 12.09 -4.05 4.12
CA LEU A 169 13.06 -4.84 3.34
C LEU A 169 13.97 -5.68 4.24
N ARG A 170 14.36 -5.20 5.43
CA ARG A 170 15.10 -5.98 6.42
C ARG A 170 14.30 -7.18 6.91
N LEU A 171 13.02 -6.97 7.22
CA LEU A 171 12.13 -8.01 7.75
C LEU A 171 11.76 -9.07 6.72
N LEU A 172 11.66 -8.71 5.45
CA LEU A 172 11.27 -9.61 4.37
C LEU A 172 12.36 -10.64 4.06
N ARG A 173 11.94 -11.91 3.93
CA ARG A 173 12.76 -12.91 3.24
C ARG A 173 12.88 -12.61 1.73
N VAL A 174 13.81 -13.24 1.06
CA VAL A 174 13.87 -13.24 -0.43
C VAL A 174 12.59 -13.88 -0.97
N GLY A 175 11.99 -13.27 -1.98
CA GLY A 175 10.68 -13.63 -2.52
C GLY A 175 9.49 -13.10 -1.69
N GLY A 176 9.75 -12.39 -0.59
CA GLY A 176 8.71 -11.72 0.19
C GLY A 176 8.23 -10.44 -0.48
N VAL A 177 7.01 -10.00 -0.13
CA VAL A 177 6.35 -8.83 -0.71
C VAL A 177 6.17 -7.71 0.30
N VAL A 178 6.51 -6.48 -0.08
CA VAL A 178 6.10 -5.27 0.64
C VAL A 178 4.96 -4.59 -0.10
N VAL A 179 3.98 -4.12 0.66
CA VAL A 179 2.87 -3.29 0.18
C VAL A 179 2.86 -2.01 0.98
N LEU A 180 2.97 -0.87 0.29
CA LEU A 180 2.95 0.46 0.89
C LEU A 180 1.71 1.20 0.38
N ALA A 181 0.82 1.61 1.27
CA ALA A 181 -0.36 2.39 0.93
C ALA A 181 -0.06 3.90 1.00
N ASN A 182 -0.89 4.69 0.32
CA ASN A 182 -0.88 6.16 0.33
C ASN A 182 0.45 6.79 -0.17
N VAL A 183 1.14 6.10 -1.08
CA VAL A 183 2.45 6.54 -1.61
C VAL A 183 2.36 7.69 -2.62
N LEU A 184 1.18 7.99 -3.14
CA LEU A 184 0.96 9.15 -4.01
C LEU A 184 0.55 10.42 -3.23
N GLY A 185 0.32 10.28 -1.91
CA GLY A 185 -0.16 11.36 -1.07
C GLY A 185 -1.61 11.75 -1.39
N ASN A 186 -2.20 12.55 -0.52
CA ASN A 186 -3.59 12.98 -0.67
C ASN A 186 -3.80 13.62 -2.06
N ASP A 187 -4.87 13.21 -2.73
CA ASP A 187 -5.24 13.70 -4.07
C ASP A 187 -4.12 13.58 -5.12
N GLY A 188 -3.18 12.66 -4.94
CA GLY A 188 -2.08 12.45 -5.88
C GLY A 188 -1.01 13.56 -5.84
N ALA A 189 -0.80 14.20 -4.71
CA ALA A 189 0.14 15.30 -4.51
C ALA A 189 1.57 15.00 -5.04
N VAL A 190 1.99 13.74 -5.02
CA VAL A 190 3.29 13.30 -5.57
C VAL A 190 3.40 13.56 -7.07
N ALA A 191 2.29 13.46 -7.82
CA ALA A 191 2.27 13.69 -9.27
C ALA A 191 2.27 15.19 -9.65
N ASP A 192 1.95 16.09 -8.70
CA ASP A 192 1.95 17.54 -8.94
C ASP A 192 3.35 18.13 -8.65
N PRO A 193 4.09 18.62 -9.66
CA PRO A 193 5.45 19.15 -9.46
C PRO A 193 5.50 20.44 -8.64
N ILE A 194 4.36 21.10 -8.41
CA ILE A 194 4.26 22.33 -7.62
C ILE A 194 4.27 22.00 -6.12
N GLN A 195 3.71 20.85 -5.74
CA GLN A 195 3.67 20.39 -4.35
C GLN A 195 5.08 20.04 -3.87
N ARG A 196 5.55 20.77 -2.84
CA ARG A 196 6.92 20.63 -2.30
C ARG A 196 6.94 20.59 -0.78
N ASP A 197 5.82 20.26 -0.16
CA ASP A 197 5.79 20.02 1.27
C ASP A 197 6.68 18.83 1.65
N PRO A 198 7.15 18.76 2.90
CA PRO A 198 8.10 17.72 3.32
C PRO A 198 7.58 16.31 3.11
N ARG A 199 6.28 16.05 3.34
CA ARG A 199 5.66 14.72 3.17
C ARG A 199 5.66 14.31 1.69
N THR A 200 5.18 15.18 0.81
CA THR A 200 5.16 14.93 -0.63
C THR A 200 6.56 14.70 -1.19
N THR A 201 7.55 15.46 -0.70
CA THR A 201 8.96 15.27 -1.09
C THR A 201 9.47 13.90 -0.65
N ALA A 202 9.25 13.51 0.60
CA ALA A 202 9.67 12.21 1.12
C ALA A 202 9.00 11.03 0.39
N LEU A 203 7.73 11.16 0.00
CA LEU A 203 7.05 10.13 -0.80
C LEU A 203 7.61 10.01 -2.22
N ARG A 204 8.04 11.13 -2.85
CA ARG A 204 8.77 11.07 -4.13
C ARG A 204 10.10 10.37 -4.00
N GLU A 205 10.88 10.73 -2.98
CA GLU A 205 12.17 10.10 -2.68
C GLU A 205 12.02 8.60 -2.43
N LEU A 206 10.98 8.19 -1.70
CA LEU A 206 10.61 6.80 -1.52
C LEU A 206 10.38 6.10 -2.88
N GLY A 207 9.55 6.68 -3.75
CA GLY A 207 9.27 6.13 -5.07
C GLY A 207 10.52 5.97 -5.94
N GLU A 208 11.38 6.98 -5.97
CA GLU A 208 12.65 6.91 -6.71
C GLU A 208 13.63 5.90 -6.09
N SER A 209 13.68 5.75 -4.76
CA SER A 209 14.53 4.76 -4.11
C SER A 209 14.10 3.33 -4.44
N VAL A 210 12.80 3.05 -4.46
CA VAL A 210 12.26 1.75 -4.88
C VAL A 210 12.58 1.46 -6.34
N LYS A 211 12.40 2.44 -7.21
CA LYS A 211 12.65 2.33 -8.64
C LYS A 211 14.14 2.09 -8.96
N ALA A 212 15.04 2.69 -8.18
CA ALA A 212 16.49 2.55 -8.34
C ALA A 212 17.05 1.27 -7.70
N ASN A 213 16.25 0.52 -6.95
CA ASN A 213 16.73 -0.67 -6.25
C ASN A 213 16.63 -1.93 -7.13
N ASP A 214 17.75 -2.38 -7.67
CA ASP A 214 17.85 -3.57 -8.53
C ASP A 214 17.42 -4.87 -7.83
N ASN A 215 17.36 -4.89 -6.50
CA ASN A 215 16.91 -6.06 -5.73
C ASN A 215 15.38 -6.10 -5.54
N LEU A 216 14.65 -5.17 -6.15
CA LEU A 216 13.20 -5.14 -6.10
C LEU A 216 12.58 -5.32 -7.49
N THR A 217 11.44 -6.00 -7.52
CA THR A 217 10.50 -5.94 -8.65
C THR A 217 9.26 -5.22 -8.16
N ALA A 218 9.04 -4.00 -8.63
CA ALA A 218 8.02 -3.12 -8.10
C ALA A 218 6.97 -2.70 -9.12
N ALA A 219 5.78 -2.40 -8.63
CA ALA A 219 4.68 -1.81 -9.37
C ALA A 219 3.98 -0.74 -8.52
N LEU A 220 3.63 0.38 -9.14
CA LEU A 220 2.81 1.43 -8.55
C LEU A 220 1.41 1.37 -9.15
N LEU A 221 0.42 1.19 -8.30
CA LEU A 221 -0.98 1.04 -8.68
C LEU A 221 -1.78 2.30 -8.29
N PRO A 222 -2.63 2.82 -9.19
CA PRO A 222 -3.46 3.99 -8.91
C PRO A 222 -4.73 3.59 -8.14
N LEU A 223 -4.55 3.02 -6.95
CA LEU A 223 -5.61 2.63 -6.03
C LEU A 223 -5.53 3.47 -4.77
N ASP A 224 -6.67 3.96 -4.30
CA ASP A 224 -6.75 4.89 -3.18
C ASP A 224 -5.77 6.07 -3.41
N ASP A 225 -4.98 6.44 -2.43
CA ASP A 225 -3.90 7.43 -2.55
C ASP A 225 -2.56 6.80 -3.01
N GLY A 226 -2.62 5.76 -3.84
CA GLY A 226 -1.49 5.05 -4.41
C GLY A 226 -1.05 3.83 -3.59
N LEU A 227 -1.01 2.68 -4.25
CA LEU A 227 -0.53 1.43 -3.67
C LEU A 227 0.75 0.99 -4.39
N LEU A 228 1.87 1.01 -3.68
CA LEU A 228 3.15 0.51 -4.18
C LEU A 228 3.35 -0.92 -3.68
N VAL A 229 3.62 -1.82 -4.62
CA VAL A 229 3.92 -3.23 -4.34
C VAL A 229 5.34 -3.52 -4.82
N ALA A 230 6.15 -4.16 -3.99
CA ALA A 230 7.46 -4.62 -4.40
C ALA A 230 7.79 -6.01 -3.84
N VAL A 231 8.45 -6.84 -4.67
CA VAL A 231 8.94 -8.16 -4.29
C VAL A 231 10.45 -8.09 -4.12
N LYS A 232 10.96 -8.56 -2.98
CA LYS A 232 12.39 -8.65 -2.69
C LYS A 232 13.02 -9.82 -3.44
N ARG A 233 14.01 -9.56 -4.31
CA ARG A 233 14.67 -10.57 -5.14
C ARG A 233 15.98 -11.11 -4.55
N ALA A 234 16.67 -10.29 -3.78
CA ALA A 234 17.94 -10.65 -3.14
C ALA A 234 18.12 -9.91 -1.81
#